data_75834b82483916ba6bddaac4652d74bf
#
_entry.id   75834b82483916ba6bddaac4652d74bf
#
_cell.length_a   1.000
_cell.length_b   1.000
_cell.length_c   1.000
_cell.angle_alpha   90.00
_cell.angle_beta   90.00
_cell.angle_gamma   90.00
#
_symmetry.space_group_name_H-M   'P 1'
#
loop_
_entity.id
_entity.type
_entity.pdbx_description
1 polymer ?
#
loop_
_entity_poly.entity_id
_entity_poly.type
_entity_poly.pdbx_seq_one_letter_code
_entity_poly.pdbx_strand_id
1 'polypeptide(L)'
;LRLSHAVPTAATIPTGQLQIAYGTVTPLGKQNSKSKGNQSSYINLDIGISDDLMLSAYFSKLKEQSISSSVNLEFLPTLSWKSFGVGARWRIIHNDNVDISINSSLEGLDINSGKDHTTNIFKNNQRHMFTKNIVGSLALPATWSVTDAWHFTLSPGITFLPTSQGNGNDDQNTFYGTNPYLSGGILWQPTQHLGIIGSIAQPIGSGANSLNEKLSFSSVPVFTLGLNLDLNPRISLRGQLTNGFGATPATALLTLPFENSFGYGTSIVFTPDGLDTPQQPLTNRQLSLSQGGITVNTALVPPDNDVGFMLGNDLNGNISGALHYSVSNILQLDLFSSSRSSNDNQKMPESLYFLKNGSSNWNIGGKLVALSPLRGSPFWGSGRLSIGRTKGNLNGSGRKYAFAEIMKTWEASPKIALNINPKLAIVGLDHHYGLGFSANIQVAPKWELIPEANLTLAKNNTSQSNATIGMRWSASPSLSIDIYGSTAGSLIDMGQFISTDQVRWGGRMLFRF
;
A
#
# COMPACT_ATOMS: atom_id res chain seq x y z
N LEU A 1 -9.32 4.74 -13.14
CA LEU A 1 -9.53 6.06 -13.77
C LEU A 1 -10.15 7.03 -12.78
N ARG A 2 -9.64 8.25 -12.67
CA ARG A 2 -10.17 9.34 -11.81
C ARG A 2 -10.15 10.59 -12.66
N LEU A 3 -11.23 11.37 -12.61
CA LEU A 3 -11.22 12.69 -13.23
C LEU A 3 -10.30 13.64 -12.46
N SER A 4 -10.45 13.63 -11.13
CA SER A 4 -9.55 14.30 -10.18
C SER A 4 -9.54 13.51 -8.87
N HIS A 5 -8.75 13.94 -7.88
CA HIS A 5 -8.79 13.31 -6.56
C HIS A 5 -10.17 13.49 -5.89
N ALA A 6 -10.84 14.62 -6.14
CA ALA A 6 -12.15 14.94 -5.57
C ALA A 6 -13.33 14.34 -6.36
N VAL A 7 -13.12 13.85 -7.59
CA VAL A 7 -14.15 13.25 -8.44
C VAL A 7 -13.71 11.87 -8.92
N PRO A 8 -13.93 10.84 -8.10
CA PRO A 8 -13.69 9.47 -8.52
C PRO A 8 -14.69 9.08 -9.63
N THR A 9 -14.26 8.27 -10.59
CA THR A 9 -15.16 7.63 -11.56
C THR A 9 -15.63 6.28 -11.04
N ALA A 10 -16.67 5.70 -11.65
CA ALA A 10 -17.14 4.36 -11.30
C ALA A 10 -16.29 3.23 -11.93
N ALA A 11 -15.46 3.53 -12.94
CA ALA A 11 -14.67 2.54 -13.64
C ALA A 11 -13.60 1.90 -12.75
N THR A 12 -13.44 0.59 -12.89
CA THR A 12 -12.38 -0.23 -12.29
C THR A 12 -11.28 -0.49 -13.31
N ILE A 13 -10.11 -0.90 -12.86
CA ILE A 13 -9.08 -1.46 -13.76
C ILE A 13 -9.30 -2.96 -13.92
N PRO A 14 -8.98 -3.52 -15.08
CA PRO A 14 -9.18 -4.95 -15.36
C PRO A 14 -8.49 -5.85 -14.33
N THR A 15 -9.04 -7.05 -14.17
CA THR A 15 -8.51 -8.06 -13.25
C THR A 15 -7.01 -8.28 -13.46
N GLY A 16 -6.29 -8.20 -12.34
CA GLY A 16 -4.87 -8.49 -12.30
C GLY A 16 -3.96 -7.41 -12.86
N GLN A 17 -4.48 -6.27 -13.26
CA GLN A 17 -3.66 -5.12 -13.65
C GLN A 17 -3.29 -4.28 -12.45
N LEU A 18 -2.06 -3.77 -12.49
CA LEU A 18 -1.53 -2.79 -11.54
C LEU A 18 -1.39 -1.44 -12.25
N GLN A 19 -1.80 -0.38 -11.59
CA GLN A 19 -1.54 0.99 -12.03
C GLN A 19 -0.84 1.76 -10.90
N ILE A 20 0.26 2.42 -11.22
CA ILE A 20 1.06 3.24 -10.30
C ILE A 20 0.99 4.68 -10.78
N ALA A 21 0.50 5.59 -9.94
CA ALA A 21 0.52 7.01 -10.22
C ALA A 21 1.45 7.74 -9.24
N TYR A 22 2.37 8.52 -9.77
CA TYR A 22 3.18 9.47 -9.00
C TYR A 22 2.90 10.87 -9.50
N GLY A 23 2.64 11.79 -8.59
CA GLY A 23 2.33 13.15 -8.97
C GLY A 23 2.67 14.18 -7.91
N THR A 24 2.55 15.43 -8.33
CA THR A 24 2.80 16.62 -7.50
C THR A 24 1.74 17.67 -7.77
N VAL A 25 1.48 18.54 -6.79
CA VAL A 25 0.67 19.76 -6.96
C VAL A 25 1.48 20.96 -6.48
N THR A 26 1.61 21.98 -7.33
CA THR A 26 2.37 23.19 -7.05
C THR A 26 1.45 24.40 -7.12
N PRO A 27 1.37 25.23 -6.05
CA PRO A 27 0.64 26.49 -6.10
C PRO A 27 1.22 27.48 -7.11
N LEU A 28 0.36 28.25 -7.81
CA LEU A 28 0.77 29.30 -8.73
C LEU A 28 1.09 30.64 -8.05
N GLY A 29 0.85 30.77 -6.74
CA GLY A 29 1.09 32.01 -6.00
C GLY A 29 2.57 32.45 -5.99
N LYS A 30 2.83 33.75 -5.70
CA LYS A 30 4.19 34.29 -5.58
C LYS A 30 4.94 33.53 -4.50
N GLN A 31 5.95 32.77 -4.88
CA GLN A 31 6.85 32.07 -3.96
C GLN A 31 7.77 33.09 -3.28
N ASN A 32 7.87 33.02 -1.96
CA ASN A 32 8.86 33.78 -1.22
C ASN A 32 10.25 33.21 -1.52
N SER A 33 11.25 34.05 -1.71
CA SER A 33 12.60 33.67 -2.12
C SER A 33 13.33 32.68 -1.17
N LYS A 34 12.77 32.45 0.02
CA LYS A 34 13.29 31.49 1.01
C LYS A 34 12.67 30.09 0.92
N SER A 35 11.61 29.89 0.16
CA SER A 35 10.97 28.57 0.03
C SER A 35 11.48 27.84 -1.21
N LYS A 36 12.00 26.66 -0.99
CA LYS A 36 12.54 25.80 -2.06
C LYS A 36 11.44 24.96 -2.70
N GLY A 37 10.78 25.51 -3.71
CA GLY A 37 9.99 24.73 -4.66
C GLY A 37 8.77 24.02 -4.12
N ASN A 38 8.23 23.12 -4.92
CA ASN A 38 7.05 22.35 -4.62
C ASN A 38 7.26 21.33 -3.50
N GLN A 39 6.32 21.29 -2.61
CA GLN A 39 6.37 20.54 -1.38
C GLN A 39 5.33 19.41 -1.31
N SER A 40 4.44 19.29 -2.31
CA SER A 40 3.41 18.27 -2.35
C SER A 40 3.78 17.14 -3.31
N SER A 41 3.65 15.91 -2.84
CA SER A 41 3.82 14.72 -3.67
C SER A 41 2.87 13.61 -3.22
N TYR A 42 2.47 12.76 -4.15
CA TYR A 42 1.67 11.59 -3.85
C TYR A 42 2.05 10.39 -4.71
N ILE A 43 1.76 9.22 -4.17
CA ILE A 43 1.83 7.93 -4.86
C ILE A 43 0.50 7.23 -4.63
N ASN A 44 -0.11 6.74 -5.71
CA ASN A 44 -1.27 5.88 -5.67
C ASN A 44 -0.93 4.57 -6.37
N LEU A 45 -1.33 3.48 -5.75
CA LEU A 45 -1.26 2.13 -6.31
C LEU A 45 -2.69 1.65 -6.44
N ASP A 46 -3.12 1.31 -7.63
CA ASP A 46 -4.44 0.76 -7.89
C ASP A 46 -4.28 -0.62 -8.53
N ILE A 47 -5.04 -1.61 -8.08
CA ILE A 47 -4.97 -2.98 -8.57
C ILE A 47 -6.36 -3.57 -8.76
N GLY A 48 -6.63 -4.13 -9.93
CA GLY A 48 -7.84 -4.86 -10.23
C GLY A 48 -7.79 -6.27 -9.63
N ILE A 49 -8.63 -6.53 -8.65
CA ILE A 49 -8.76 -7.86 -8.04
C ILE A 49 -9.72 -8.74 -8.85
N SER A 50 -10.79 -8.14 -9.30
CA SER A 50 -11.71 -8.67 -10.31
C SER A 50 -12.13 -7.51 -11.22
N ASP A 51 -12.90 -7.78 -12.26
CA ASP A 51 -13.39 -6.74 -13.16
C ASP A 51 -14.26 -5.71 -12.44
N ASP A 52 -14.87 -6.11 -11.32
CA ASP A 52 -15.72 -5.24 -10.50
C ASP A 52 -15.08 -4.76 -9.20
N LEU A 53 -13.95 -5.31 -8.78
CA LEU A 53 -13.30 -4.94 -7.52
C LEU A 53 -11.88 -4.46 -7.75
N MET A 54 -11.60 -3.23 -7.33
CA MET A 54 -10.27 -2.63 -7.34
C MET A 54 -9.87 -2.27 -5.92
N LEU A 55 -8.65 -2.59 -5.53
CA LEU A 55 -8.02 -2.11 -4.31
C LEU A 55 -7.02 -1.01 -4.62
N SER A 56 -6.87 -0.10 -3.68
CA SER A 56 -5.97 1.04 -3.80
C SER A 56 -5.13 1.20 -2.54
N ALA A 57 -3.89 1.67 -2.72
CA ALA A 57 -3.06 2.16 -1.63
C ALA A 57 -2.66 3.61 -1.92
N TYR A 58 -2.71 4.45 -0.90
CA TYR A 58 -2.46 5.88 -1.02
C TYR A 58 -1.32 6.31 -0.13
N PHE A 59 -0.47 7.15 -0.65
CA PHE A 59 0.51 7.90 0.12
C PHE A 59 0.55 9.33 -0.40
N SER A 60 0.41 10.31 0.49
CA SER A 60 0.62 11.71 0.16
C SER A 60 1.43 12.41 1.24
N LYS A 61 2.21 13.38 0.82
CA LYS A 61 3.04 14.21 1.69
C LYS A 61 2.98 15.65 1.22
N LEU A 62 2.65 16.52 2.15
CA LEU A 62 2.87 17.94 2.05
C LEU A 62 3.95 18.35 3.03
N LYS A 63 4.87 19.19 2.61
CA LYS A 63 5.88 19.79 3.48
C LYS A 63 5.89 21.28 3.20
N GLU A 64 5.55 22.09 4.20
CA GLU A 64 5.58 23.55 4.21
C GLU A 64 5.19 24.23 2.88
N GLN A 65 4.09 24.90 2.85
CA GLN A 65 3.79 25.81 1.74
C GLN A 65 4.50 27.14 1.97
N SER A 66 5.16 27.64 0.94
CA SER A 66 5.50 29.04 0.93
C SER A 66 4.27 29.84 0.57
N ILE A 67 3.72 30.45 1.57
CA ILE A 67 2.60 31.36 1.40
C ILE A 67 3.16 32.74 1.11
N SER A 68 2.88 33.24 -0.07
CA SER A 68 3.09 34.63 -0.38
C SER A 68 1.84 35.39 0.05
N SER A 69 1.80 35.83 1.29
CA SER A 69 0.81 36.82 1.69
C SER A 69 1.46 38.21 1.81
N SER A 70 0.70 39.22 1.51
CA SER A 70 1.00 40.63 1.85
C SER A 70 0.91 40.91 3.37
N VAL A 71 0.54 39.90 4.16
CA VAL A 71 0.47 39.92 5.62
C VAL A 71 1.81 39.51 6.21
N ASN A 72 2.22 40.13 7.29
CA ASN A 72 3.47 39.86 8.01
C ASN A 72 3.72 38.36 8.20
N LEU A 73 4.76 37.86 7.55
CA LEU A 73 5.14 36.44 7.48
C LEU A 73 5.49 35.79 8.83
N GLU A 74 5.61 36.55 9.87
CA GLU A 74 5.95 36.07 11.22
C GLU A 74 4.81 35.29 11.90
N PHE A 75 3.58 35.37 11.38
CA PHE A 75 2.39 34.80 12.01
C PHE A 75 1.73 33.65 11.22
N LEU A 76 2.32 33.20 10.11
CA LEU A 76 1.73 32.13 9.32
C LEU A 76 2.20 30.76 9.81
N PRO A 77 1.25 29.86 10.18
CA PRO A 77 1.63 28.53 10.60
C PRO A 77 2.21 27.73 9.44
N THR A 78 3.34 27.09 9.66
CA THR A 78 3.85 26.08 8.73
C THR A 78 2.97 24.85 8.83
N LEU A 79 2.34 24.47 7.71
CA LEU A 79 1.49 23.31 7.63
C LEU A 79 2.21 22.19 6.89
N SER A 80 2.33 21.04 7.53
CA SER A 80 2.76 19.83 6.87
C SER A 80 1.85 18.68 7.23
N TRP A 81 1.56 17.79 6.29
CA TRP A 81 0.87 16.56 6.57
C TRP A 81 1.43 15.38 5.79
N LYS A 82 1.14 14.19 6.29
CA LYS A 82 1.32 12.93 5.60
C LYS A 82 0.03 12.14 5.72
N SER A 83 -0.43 11.58 4.62
CA SER A 83 -1.53 10.62 4.62
C SER A 83 -1.05 9.32 3.99
N PHE A 84 -1.41 8.20 4.57
CA PHE A 84 -1.23 6.89 3.99
C PHE A 84 -2.48 6.06 4.27
N GLY A 85 -2.90 5.24 3.34
CA GLY A 85 -4.10 4.45 3.55
C GLY A 85 -4.37 3.49 2.43
N VAL A 86 -5.49 2.82 2.59
CA VAL A 86 -6.01 1.86 1.63
C VAL A 86 -7.43 2.23 1.25
N GLY A 87 -7.85 1.79 0.08
CA GLY A 87 -9.21 1.98 -0.40
C GLY A 87 -9.68 0.80 -1.22
N ALA A 88 -10.97 0.75 -1.39
CA ALA A 88 -11.62 -0.22 -2.25
C ALA A 88 -12.64 0.49 -3.14
N ARG A 89 -12.74 0.05 -4.38
CA ARG A 89 -13.81 0.42 -5.30
C ARG A 89 -14.49 -0.85 -5.75
N TRP A 90 -15.76 -0.93 -5.48
CA TRP A 90 -16.61 -2.03 -5.90
C TRP A 90 -17.66 -1.52 -6.88
N ARG A 91 -17.57 -1.93 -8.14
CA ARG A 91 -18.53 -1.63 -9.18
C ARG A 91 -19.75 -2.55 -9.00
N ILE A 92 -20.89 -1.96 -8.69
CA ILE A 92 -22.14 -2.66 -8.38
C ILE A 92 -23.08 -2.75 -9.57
N ILE A 93 -22.96 -1.80 -10.52
CA ILE A 93 -23.71 -1.80 -11.79
C ILE A 93 -22.72 -1.55 -12.91
N HIS A 94 -22.81 -2.39 -13.92
CA HIS A 94 -22.04 -2.29 -15.16
C HIS A 94 -22.95 -2.59 -16.35
N ASN A 95 -23.21 -1.57 -17.16
CA ASN A 95 -23.93 -1.68 -18.42
C ASN A 95 -23.11 -0.98 -19.51
N ASP A 96 -23.50 -1.15 -20.77
CA ASP A 96 -22.80 -0.53 -21.92
C ASP A 96 -22.61 0.99 -21.76
N ASN A 97 -23.52 1.68 -21.09
CA ASN A 97 -23.52 3.14 -20.97
C ASN A 97 -23.32 3.65 -19.55
N VAL A 98 -23.51 2.83 -18.50
CA VAL A 98 -23.53 3.30 -17.10
C VAL A 98 -22.77 2.36 -16.21
N ASP A 99 -21.83 2.92 -15.48
CA ASP A 99 -21.16 2.27 -14.36
C ASP A 99 -21.55 2.97 -13.05
N ILE A 100 -21.84 2.19 -12.00
CA ILE A 100 -22.02 2.70 -10.64
C ILE A 100 -21.15 1.90 -9.70
N SER A 101 -20.40 2.58 -8.82
CA SER A 101 -19.54 1.92 -7.84
C SER A 101 -19.67 2.53 -6.44
N ILE A 102 -19.20 1.75 -5.46
CA ILE A 102 -18.97 2.22 -4.09
C ILE A 102 -17.47 2.37 -3.93
N ASN A 103 -17.03 3.57 -3.57
CA ASN A 103 -15.63 3.87 -3.27
C ASN A 103 -15.49 4.15 -1.78
N SER A 104 -14.56 3.49 -1.12
CA SER A 104 -14.25 3.72 0.29
C SER A 104 -12.76 3.87 0.50
N SER A 105 -12.36 4.65 1.51
CA SER A 105 -10.97 4.69 1.97
C SER A 105 -10.89 4.74 3.48
N LEU A 106 -9.78 4.20 4.00
CA LEU A 106 -9.37 4.31 5.40
C LEU A 106 -7.89 4.72 5.42
N GLU A 107 -7.60 5.84 6.05
CA GLU A 107 -6.30 6.49 5.97
C GLU A 107 -5.81 6.94 7.35
N GLY A 108 -4.50 6.83 7.57
CA GLY A 108 -3.81 7.48 8.68
C GLY A 108 -3.36 8.86 8.26
N LEU A 109 -3.85 9.90 8.91
CA LEU A 109 -3.48 11.30 8.67
C LEU A 109 -2.63 11.82 9.82
N ASP A 110 -1.44 12.32 9.52
CA ASP A 110 -0.51 12.96 10.46
C ASP A 110 -0.33 14.43 10.04
N ILE A 111 -0.85 15.36 10.85
CA ILE A 111 -0.80 16.81 10.60
C ILE A 111 0.13 17.45 11.61
N ASN A 112 1.06 18.27 11.12
CA ASN A 112 1.96 19.09 11.94
C ASN A 112 1.82 20.56 11.50
N SER A 113 1.56 21.45 12.45
CA SER A 113 1.41 22.89 12.23
C SER A 113 2.52 23.70 12.93
N GLY A 114 3.80 23.37 12.62
CA GLY A 114 4.96 24.14 13.03
C GLY A 114 5.37 24.06 14.50
N LYS A 115 6.54 24.62 14.80
CA LYS A 115 7.17 24.56 16.13
C LYS A 115 6.75 25.67 17.08
N ASP A 116 6.19 26.77 16.58
CA ASP A 116 5.85 27.92 17.40
C ASP A 116 4.44 27.84 17.98
N HIS A 117 4.41 27.93 19.28
CA HIS A 117 3.27 27.66 20.15
C HIS A 117 2.09 28.65 20.01
N THR A 118 2.27 29.76 19.31
CA THR A 118 1.29 30.86 19.28
C THR A 118 0.39 30.90 18.05
N THR A 119 0.75 30.20 16.97
CA THR A 119 0.07 30.32 15.65
C THR A 119 -0.50 29.00 15.12
N ASN A 120 -0.74 28.04 15.99
CA ASN A 120 -1.23 26.72 15.59
C ASN A 120 -2.74 26.77 15.27
N ILE A 121 -3.13 26.60 14.00
CA ILE A 121 -4.52 26.54 13.56
C ILE A 121 -5.29 25.30 14.08
N PHE A 122 -4.57 24.30 14.61
CA PHE A 122 -5.15 23.08 15.19
C PHE A 122 -5.01 23.07 16.73
N LYS A 123 -5.27 24.19 17.40
CA LYS A 123 -5.33 24.21 18.86
C LYS A 123 -6.60 23.54 19.38
N ASN A 124 -6.41 22.61 20.30
CA ASN A 124 -7.44 22.22 21.24
C ASN A 124 -6.89 22.49 22.66
N ASN A 125 -7.52 23.39 23.42
CA ASN A 125 -7.23 23.69 24.81
C ASN A 125 -5.74 23.89 25.15
N GLN A 126 -5.04 24.76 24.42
CA GLN A 126 -3.63 25.16 24.67
C GLN A 126 -2.58 24.03 24.58
N ARG A 127 -2.90 22.84 24.08
CA ARG A 127 -1.93 21.77 23.89
C ARG A 127 -1.54 21.63 22.43
N HIS A 128 -0.23 21.43 22.17
CA HIS A 128 0.25 20.99 20.87
C HIS A 128 -0.36 19.62 20.53
N MET A 129 -1.12 19.55 19.47
CA MET A 129 -1.63 18.27 19.00
C MET A 129 -0.84 17.86 17.76
N PHE A 130 0.02 16.87 17.91
CA PHE A 130 0.33 15.96 16.83
C PHE A 130 -0.95 15.17 16.59
N THR A 131 -1.71 15.53 15.57
CA THR A 131 -2.96 14.85 15.29
C THR A 131 -2.69 13.67 14.35
N LYS A 132 -2.29 12.54 14.91
CA LYS A 132 -2.38 11.27 14.22
C LYS A 132 -3.82 10.80 14.31
N ASN A 133 -4.54 10.91 13.22
CA ASN A 133 -5.94 10.53 13.16
C ASN A 133 -6.16 9.44 12.11
N ILE A 134 -7.15 8.60 12.36
CA ILE A 134 -7.72 7.75 11.34
C ILE A 134 -8.84 8.56 10.69
N VAL A 135 -8.76 8.69 9.37
CA VAL A 135 -9.71 9.42 8.53
C VAL A 135 -10.22 8.49 7.43
N GLY A 136 -11.30 8.85 6.79
CA GLY A 136 -11.86 8.01 5.74
C GLY A 136 -12.76 8.77 4.79
N SER A 137 -13.18 8.09 3.74
CA SER A 137 -14.16 8.59 2.79
C SER A 137 -15.07 7.48 2.29
N LEU A 138 -16.26 7.88 1.88
CA LEU A 138 -17.20 7.03 1.16
C LEU A 138 -17.79 7.86 0.02
N ALA A 139 -17.86 7.30 -1.20
CA ALA A 139 -18.46 7.94 -2.35
C ALA A 139 -19.19 6.92 -3.22
N LEU A 140 -20.20 7.39 -3.94
CA LEU A 140 -21.04 6.62 -4.86
C LEU A 140 -20.96 7.22 -6.27
N PRO A 141 -19.85 7.09 -6.99
CA PRO A 141 -19.75 7.58 -8.35
C PRO A 141 -20.63 6.79 -9.30
N ALA A 142 -21.37 7.53 -10.12
CA ALA A 142 -22.05 7.04 -11.31
C ALA A 142 -21.40 7.69 -12.52
N THR A 143 -20.88 6.88 -13.43
CA THR A 143 -20.24 7.32 -14.68
C THR A 143 -21.11 6.90 -15.85
N TRP A 144 -21.47 7.85 -16.68
CA TRP A 144 -22.28 7.66 -17.87
C TRP A 144 -21.44 7.92 -19.11
N SER A 145 -21.32 6.92 -19.98
CA SER A 145 -20.66 6.99 -21.29
C SER A 145 -21.71 7.27 -22.36
N VAL A 146 -21.83 8.55 -22.75
CA VAL A 146 -22.80 8.97 -23.78
C VAL A 146 -22.32 8.52 -25.16
N THR A 147 -21.02 8.58 -25.40
CA THR A 147 -20.30 8.05 -26.56
C THR A 147 -18.94 7.56 -26.09
N ASP A 148 -18.18 6.89 -26.96
CA ASP A 148 -16.81 6.49 -26.68
C ASP A 148 -15.90 7.69 -26.32
N ALA A 149 -16.26 8.89 -26.75
CA ALA A 149 -15.49 10.10 -26.53
C ALA A 149 -15.97 10.94 -25.32
N TRP A 150 -17.21 10.75 -24.83
CA TRP A 150 -17.79 11.60 -23.79
C TRP A 150 -18.26 10.79 -22.60
N HIS A 151 -17.66 11.04 -21.45
CA HIS A 151 -18.03 10.42 -20.18
C HIS A 151 -18.37 11.49 -19.15
N PHE A 152 -19.50 11.33 -18.50
CA PHE A 152 -19.97 12.19 -17.42
C PHE A 152 -19.96 11.41 -16.12
N THR A 153 -19.51 12.03 -15.03
CA THR A 153 -19.52 11.40 -13.71
C THR A 153 -20.23 12.31 -12.72
N LEU A 154 -21.11 11.74 -11.92
CA LEU A 154 -21.69 12.34 -10.73
C LEU A 154 -21.33 11.46 -9.52
N SER A 155 -20.82 12.07 -8.45
CA SER A 155 -20.36 11.34 -7.29
C SER A 155 -20.74 12.06 -6.00
N PRO A 156 -21.89 11.74 -5.39
CA PRO A 156 -22.14 12.09 -4.01
C PRO A 156 -21.18 11.34 -3.10
N GLY A 157 -20.74 11.98 -2.01
CA GLY A 157 -19.80 11.35 -1.08
C GLY A 157 -19.74 12.06 0.26
N ILE A 158 -18.94 11.51 1.14
CA ILE A 158 -18.70 12.02 2.49
C ILE A 158 -17.25 11.74 2.89
N THR A 159 -16.61 12.74 3.50
CA THR A 159 -15.30 12.58 4.12
C THR A 159 -15.42 12.69 5.63
N PHE A 160 -14.68 11.84 6.33
CA PHE A 160 -14.61 11.78 7.79
C PHE A 160 -13.24 12.26 8.23
N LEU A 161 -13.12 13.55 8.49
CA LEU A 161 -11.91 14.19 8.99
C LEU A 161 -12.09 14.55 10.47
N PRO A 162 -11.01 14.66 11.26
CA PRO A 162 -11.14 15.09 12.64
C PRO A 162 -11.65 16.54 12.66
N THR A 163 -12.52 16.82 13.61
CA THR A 163 -12.98 18.18 13.87
C THR A 163 -11.88 18.93 14.60
N SER A 164 -11.37 20.02 14.03
CA SER A 164 -10.47 20.90 14.74
C SER A 164 -11.13 22.27 14.92
N GLN A 165 -11.07 22.80 16.13
CA GLN A 165 -11.42 24.19 16.40
C GLN A 165 -10.19 25.04 16.06
N GLY A 166 -10.28 25.82 14.99
CA GLY A 166 -9.23 26.77 14.66
C GLY A 166 -9.19 27.94 15.65
N ASN A 167 -8.04 28.58 15.74
CA ASN A 167 -7.89 29.85 16.45
C ASN A 167 -8.30 31.06 15.56
N GLY A 168 -9.27 30.89 14.67
CA GLY A 168 -9.87 32.01 13.97
C GLY A 168 -10.61 32.91 14.97
N ASN A 169 -10.59 34.21 14.77
CA ASN A 169 -11.35 35.18 15.60
C ASN A 169 -12.87 34.98 15.52
N ASP A 170 -13.35 34.05 14.69
CA ASP A 170 -14.74 33.63 14.59
C ASP A 170 -14.88 32.21 15.14
N ASP A 171 -15.35 32.10 16.37
CA ASP A 171 -15.61 30.85 17.10
C ASP A 171 -16.71 29.95 16.46
N GLN A 172 -17.18 30.27 15.27
CA GLN A 172 -18.36 29.62 14.69
C GLN A 172 -18.06 28.54 13.64
N ASN A 173 -16.88 28.50 13.05
CA ASN A 173 -16.56 27.55 12.00
C ASN A 173 -15.50 26.54 12.41
N THR A 174 -15.83 25.26 12.33
CA THR A 174 -14.88 24.17 12.53
C THR A 174 -14.18 23.83 11.21
N PHE A 175 -12.86 23.72 11.22
CA PHE A 175 -12.08 23.21 10.10
C PHE A 175 -12.11 21.69 10.14
N TYR A 176 -12.32 21.04 9.00
CA TYR A 176 -12.56 19.61 8.88
C TYR A 176 -13.89 19.16 9.48
N GLY A 177 -13.93 17.95 10.01
CA GLY A 177 -15.15 17.27 10.44
C GLY A 177 -15.76 16.38 9.35
N THR A 178 -16.97 15.94 9.59
CA THR A 178 -17.71 15.13 8.61
C THR A 178 -18.27 16.04 7.54
N ASN A 179 -17.79 15.89 6.29
CA ASN A 179 -18.17 16.71 5.15
C ASN A 179 -18.84 15.90 4.05
N PRO A 180 -20.18 15.85 4.00
CA PRO A 180 -20.88 15.44 2.79
C PRO A 180 -20.59 16.41 1.64
N TYR A 181 -20.48 15.87 0.44
CA TYR A 181 -20.22 16.64 -0.78
C TYR A 181 -20.93 16.06 -1.98
N LEU A 182 -21.14 16.90 -2.99
CA LEU A 182 -21.55 16.49 -4.31
C LEU A 182 -20.44 16.86 -5.29
N SER A 183 -19.99 15.87 -6.04
CA SER A 183 -18.97 16.11 -7.06
C SER A 183 -19.41 15.60 -8.43
N GLY A 184 -18.88 16.22 -9.47
CA GLY A 184 -19.16 15.83 -10.83
C GLY A 184 -18.08 16.28 -11.79
N GLY A 185 -18.06 15.65 -12.95
CA GLY A 185 -17.07 15.99 -13.96
C GLY A 185 -17.32 15.34 -15.30
N ILE A 186 -16.52 15.78 -16.26
CA ILE A 186 -16.59 15.39 -17.67
C ILE A 186 -15.20 14.96 -18.10
N LEU A 187 -15.13 13.86 -18.82
CA LEU A 187 -13.98 13.44 -19.61
C LEU A 187 -14.37 13.49 -21.08
N TRP A 188 -13.64 14.26 -21.86
CA TRP A 188 -13.73 14.28 -23.33
C TRP A 188 -12.44 13.70 -23.93
N GLN A 189 -12.58 12.65 -24.72
CA GLN A 189 -11.48 11.97 -25.40
C GLN A 189 -11.57 12.21 -26.92
N PRO A 190 -11.04 13.34 -27.42
CA PRO A 190 -11.07 13.61 -28.87
C PRO A 190 -10.24 12.63 -29.69
N THR A 191 -9.27 11.97 -29.07
CA THR A 191 -8.48 10.90 -29.68
C THR A 191 -8.22 9.79 -28.64
N GLN A 192 -7.76 8.62 -29.07
CA GLN A 192 -7.37 7.51 -28.19
C GLN A 192 -6.22 7.86 -27.22
N HIS A 193 -5.44 8.91 -27.52
CA HIS A 193 -4.26 9.31 -26.74
C HIS A 193 -4.48 10.59 -25.91
N LEU A 194 -5.54 11.32 -26.15
CA LEU A 194 -5.77 12.62 -25.49
C LEU A 194 -7.11 12.63 -24.79
N GLY A 195 -7.11 12.96 -23.51
CA GLY A 195 -8.31 13.21 -22.70
C GLY A 195 -8.29 14.61 -22.10
N ILE A 196 -9.42 15.30 -22.14
CA ILE A 196 -9.63 16.60 -21.50
C ILE A 196 -10.59 16.39 -20.34
N ILE A 197 -10.23 16.90 -19.18
CA ILE A 197 -10.96 16.67 -17.92
C ILE A 197 -11.43 18.01 -17.37
N GLY A 198 -12.72 18.09 -17.04
CA GLY A 198 -13.29 19.17 -16.24
C GLY A 198 -14.01 18.57 -15.03
N SER A 199 -13.74 19.04 -13.81
CA SER A 199 -14.42 18.52 -12.63
C SER A 199 -14.60 19.57 -11.53
N ILE A 200 -15.67 19.39 -10.73
CA ILE A 200 -15.99 20.20 -9.57
C ILE A 200 -16.48 19.30 -8.42
N ALA A 201 -16.11 19.63 -7.20
CA ALA A 201 -16.65 19.02 -5.98
C ALA A 201 -17.06 20.12 -5.01
N GLN A 202 -18.35 20.14 -4.64
CA GLN A 202 -18.94 21.11 -3.72
C GLN A 202 -19.15 20.48 -2.35
N PRO A 203 -18.41 20.89 -1.31
CA PRO A 203 -18.75 20.54 0.07
C PRO A 203 -20.14 21.11 0.42
N ILE A 204 -20.98 20.28 1.07
CA ILE A 204 -22.34 20.66 1.50
C ILE A 204 -22.40 20.65 3.03
N GLY A 205 -21.45 20.02 3.71
CA GLY A 205 -21.37 19.92 5.16
C GLY A 205 -20.99 21.23 5.84
N SER A 206 -21.14 21.25 7.15
CA SER A 206 -20.77 22.39 8.00
C SER A 206 -19.27 22.58 8.21
N GLY A 207 -18.44 21.59 7.80
CA GLY A 207 -17.00 21.65 7.94
C GLY A 207 -16.35 22.48 6.84
N ALA A 208 -15.46 23.38 7.21
CA ALA A 208 -14.69 24.17 6.27
C ALA A 208 -13.56 23.34 5.63
N ASN A 209 -13.28 23.58 4.36
CA ASN A 209 -12.23 22.91 3.61
C ASN A 209 -11.14 23.86 3.12
N SER A 210 -11.22 25.14 3.44
CA SER A 210 -10.32 26.21 3.03
C SER A 210 -10.01 27.17 4.15
N LEU A 211 -8.85 27.83 4.04
CA LEU A 211 -8.42 28.95 4.89
C LEU A 211 -8.37 30.22 4.05
N ASN A 212 -8.93 31.32 4.55
CA ASN A 212 -8.78 32.63 3.92
C ASN A 212 -7.54 33.39 4.46
N GLU A 213 -7.24 34.54 3.87
CA GLU A 213 -6.09 35.38 4.27
C GLU A 213 -6.15 35.87 5.72
N LYS A 214 -7.32 35.91 6.33
CA LYS A 214 -7.52 36.28 7.74
C LYS A 214 -7.44 35.10 8.68
N LEU A 215 -7.04 33.91 8.17
CA LEU A 215 -7.02 32.64 8.90
C LEU A 215 -8.42 32.19 9.38
N SER A 216 -9.48 32.70 8.78
CA SER A 216 -10.81 32.18 9.01
C SER A 216 -11.11 30.99 8.07
N PHE A 217 -11.95 30.09 8.54
CA PHE A 217 -12.31 28.88 7.79
C PHE A 217 -13.49 29.16 6.86
N SER A 218 -13.40 28.63 5.64
CA SER A 218 -14.42 28.76 4.64
C SER A 218 -14.68 27.45 3.90
N SER A 219 -15.89 27.30 3.37
CA SER A 219 -16.25 26.17 2.50
C SER A 219 -16.27 26.65 1.06
N VAL A 220 -15.38 26.11 0.23
CA VAL A 220 -15.23 26.48 -1.17
C VAL A 220 -15.26 25.24 -2.07
N PRO A 221 -15.76 25.36 -3.32
CA PRO A 221 -15.74 24.26 -4.26
C PRO A 221 -14.30 23.94 -4.68
N VAL A 222 -14.02 22.65 -4.85
CA VAL A 222 -12.78 22.16 -5.47
C VAL A 222 -13.04 21.94 -6.94
N PHE A 223 -12.24 22.55 -7.80
CA PHE A 223 -12.34 22.35 -9.24
C PHE A 223 -11.01 21.96 -9.86
N THR A 224 -11.08 21.24 -10.97
CA THR A 224 -9.92 20.78 -11.72
C THR A 224 -10.22 20.86 -13.22
N LEU A 225 -9.27 21.45 -13.95
CA LEU A 225 -9.20 21.37 -15.40
C LEU A 225 -7.93 20.63 -15.76
N GLY A 226 -8.01 19.54 -16.50
CA GLY A 226 -6.88 18.67 -16.74
C GLY A 226 -6.78 18.15 -18.18
N LEU A 227 -5.58 17.69 -18.50
CA LEU A 227 -5.24 16.98 -19.72
C LEU A 227 -4.62 15.63 -19.34
N ASN A 228 -5.03 14.58 -20.04
CA ASN A 228 -4.43 13.25 -19.97
C ASN A 228 -3.84 12.92 -21.34
N LEU A 229 -2.58 12.53 -21.37
CA LEU A 229 -1.87 12.15 -22.59
C LEU A 229 -1.31 10.75 -22.44
N ASP A 230 -1.86 9.79 -23.17
CA ASP A 230 -1.41 8.40 -23.20
C ASP A 230 -0.27 8.27 -24.22
N LEU A 231 0.97 8.22 -23.73
CA LEU A 231 2.16 8.11 -24.58
C LEU A 231 2.27 6.74 -25.23
N ASN A 232 1.89 5.71 -24.49
CA ASN A 232 1.82 4.31 -24.92
C ASN A 232 0.92 3.54 -23.95
N PRO A 233 0.60 2.24 -24.19
CA PRO A 233 -0.28 1.46 -23.32
C PRO A 233 0.20 1.33 -21.86
N ARG A 234 1.46 1.67 -21.57
CA ARG A 234 2.06 1.57 -20.22
C ARG A 234 2.25 2.90 -19.51
N ILE A 235 2.32 4.02 -20.23
CA ILE A 235 2.66 5.32 -19.66
C ILE A 235 1.67 6.39 -20.10
N SER A 236 1.04 7.02 -19.12
CA SER A 236 0.20 8.21 -19.30
C SER A 236 0.75 9.38 -18.49
N LEU A 237 0.67 10.56 -19.07
CA LEU A 237 1.00 11.83 -18.42
C LEU A 237 -0.28 12.60 -18.15
N ARG A 238 -0.37 13.21 -16.96
CA ARG A 238 -1.46 14.12 -16.61
C ARG A 238 -0.92 15.48 -16.24
N GLY A 239 -1.54 16.51 -16.78
CA GLY A 239 -1.39 17.90 -16.37
C GLY A 239 -2.72 18.43 -15.90
N GLN A 240 -2.77 19.20 -14.80
CA GLN A 240 -4.02 19.78 -14.28
C GLN A 240 -3.81 21.15 -13.66
N LEU A 241 -4.82 22.02 -13.79
CA LEU A 241 -5.00 23.23 -13.00
C LEU A 241 -6.09 22.95 -11.98
N THR A 242 -5.84 23.25 -10.70
CA THR A 242 -6.78 22.96 -9.62
C THR A 242 -6.55 23.89 -8.44
N ASN A 243 -7.61 24.14 -7.66
CA ASN A 243 -7.48 24.70 -6.33
C ASN A 243 -7.47 23.61 -5.25
N GLY A 244 -7.67 22.34 -5.63
CA GLY A 244 -7.62 21.17 -4.75
C GLY A 244 -6.18 20.82 -4.42
N PHE A 245 -5.97 20.43 -3.17
CA PHE A 245 -4.65 20.11 -2.64
C PHE A 245 -4.54 18.68 -2.11
N GLY A 246 -5.64 18.12 -1.63
CA GLY A 246 -5.67 16.75 -1.14
C GLY A 246 -5.49 15.75 -2.27
N ALA A 247 -4.57 14.79 -2.07
CA ALA A 247 -4.21 13.80 -3.07
C ALA A 247 -4.67 12.38 -2.73
N THR A 248 -5.44 12.23 -1.64
CA THR A 248 -6.05 10.97 -1.23
C THR A 248 -7.57 11.14 -1.09
N PRO A 249 -8.39 10.08 -1.14
CA PRO A 249 -9.83 10.21 -1.10
C PRO A 249 -10.38 10.95 0.13
N ALA A 250 -9.83 10.69 1.32
CA ALA A 250 -10.28 11.38 2.54
C ALA A 250 -9.88 12.86 2.58
N THR A 251 -8.79 13.24 1.93
CA THR A 251 -8.29 14.63 1.88
C THR A 251 -8.70 15.39 0.62
N ALA A 252 -9.41 14.75 -0.30
CA ALA A 252 -9.65 15.24 -1.66
C ALA A 252 -10.38 16.60 -1.74
N LEU A 253 -11.16 16.92 -0.72
CA LEU A 253 -11.87 18.21 -0.64
C LEU A 253 -11.01 19.38 -0.13
N LEU A 254 -9.78 19.11 0.36
CA LEU A 254 -8.92 20.16 0.88
C LEU A 254 -8.42 21.06 -0.24
N THR A 255 -8.58 22.35 -0.04
CA THR A 255 -8.10 23.36 -1.00
C THR A 255 -6.71 23.86 -0.62
N LEU A 256 -6.05 24.46 -1.59
CA LEU A 256 -4.82 25.19 -1.34
C LEU A 256 -5.09 26.27 -0.28
N PRO A 257 -4.24 26.36 0.77
CA PRO A 257 -4.38 27.40 1.78
C PRO A 257 -4.38 28.79 1.13
N PHE A 258 -5.17 29.71 1.72
CA PHE A 258 -5.36 31.10 1.31
C PHE A 258 -6.14 31.30 0.01
N GLU A 259 -7.46 31.32 0.18
CA GLU A 259 -8.46 31.80 -0.76
C GLU A 259 -8.27 31.35 -2.21
N ASN A 260 -8.80 30.20 -2.55
CA ASN A 260 -8.94 29.76 -3.95
C ASN A 260 -7.69 29.94 -4.83
N SER A 261 -6.50 29.85 -4.22
CA SER A 261 -5.30 29.89 -5.03
C SER A 261 -5.26 28.69 -5.97
N PHE A 262 -4.92 28.97 -7.22
CA PHE A 262 -4.73 27.91 -8.20
C PHE A 262 -3.36 27.28 -8.05
N GLY A 263 -3.30 25.99 -8.32
CA GLY A 263 -2.08 25.25 -8.51
C GLY A 263 -2.09 24.48 -9.82
N TYR A 264 -0.93 24.10 -10.28
CA TYR A 264 -0.79 23.12 -11.34
C TYR A 264 -0.32 21.79 -10.76
N GLY A 265 -0.93 20.71 -11.21
CA GLY A 265 -0.55 19.35 -10.87
C GLY A 265 0.03 18.66 -12.10
N THR A 266 1.00 17.81 -11.86
CA THR A 266 1.52 16.89 -12.88
C THR A 266 1.62 15.49 -12.30
N SER A 267 1.30 14.48 -13.09
CA SER A 267 1.51 13.10 -12.68
C SER A 267 1.86 12.20 -13.87
N ILE A 268 2.63 11.17 -13.55
CA ILE A 268 2.89 10.03 -14.41
C ILE A 268 2.07 8.86 -13.88
N VAL A 269 1.38 8.19 -14.78
CA VAL A 269 0.68 6.93 -14.51
C VAL A 269 1.40 5.84 -15.27
N PHE A 270 1.77 4.78 -14.57
CA PHE A 270 2.49 3.64 -15.13
C PHE A 270 1.67 2.37 -14.91
N THR A 271 1.44 1.62 -15.98
CA THR A 271 0.75 0.33 -16.00
C THR A 271 1.72 -0.74 -16.51
N PRO A 272 2.42 -1.48 -15.64
CA PRO A 272 3.54 -2.35 -16.02
C PRO A 272 3.22 -3.37 -17.10
N ASP A 273 2.06 -4.00 -17.02
CA ASP A 273 1.67 -5.12 -17.88
C ASP A 273 0.86 -4.70 -19.14
N GLY A 274 0.60 -3.39 -19.29
CA GLY A 274 -0.31 -2.90 -20.34
C GLY A 274 -1.77 -3.23 -20.05
N LEU A 275 -2.69 -2.72 -20.86
CA LEU A 275 -4.13 -2.83 -20.56
C LEU A 275 -4.83 -4.09 -21.10
N ASP A 276 -4.19 -4.97 -21.89
CA ASP A 276 -4.91 -5.99 -22.67
C ASP A 276 -4.24 -7.36 -22.77
N THR A 277 -3.54 -7.84 -21.75
CA THR A 277 -2.90 -9.17 -21.83
C THR A 277 -3.80 -10.28 -21.25
N PRO A 278 -4.23 -11.28 -22.03
CA PRO A 278 -5.00 -12.42 -21.53
C PRO A 278 -4.20 -13.20 -20.49
N GLN A 279 -4.84 -13.63 -19.41
CA GLN A 279 -4.20 -14.43 -18.38
C GLN A 279 -4.02 -15.86 -18.85
N GLN A 280 -2.79 -16.37 -18.80
CA GLN A 280 -2.50 -17.77 -19.05
C GLN A 280 -2.50 -18.56 -17.73
N PRO A 281 -2.96 -19.83 -17.71
CA PRO A 281 -2.89 -20.65 -16.51
C PRO A 281 -1.44 -20.94 -16.11
N LEU A 282 -1.20 -21.08 -14.81
CA LEU A 282 0.12 -21.45 -14.29
C LEU A 282 0.49 -22.86 -14.74
N THR A 283 1.74 -23.06 -15.13
CA THR A 283 2.30 -24.38 -15.39
C THR A 283 2.48 -25.17 -14.08
N ASN A 284 2.62 -26.50 -14.15
CA ASN A 284 2.91 -27.31 -12.96
C ASN A 284 4.17 -26.83 -12.19
N ARG A 285 5.16 -26.33 -12.91
CA ARG A 285 6.37 -25.72 -12.31
C ARG A 285 6.02 -24.46 -11.52
N GLN A 286 5.24 -23.57 -12.12
CA GLN A 286 4.80 -22.33 -11.48
C GLN A 286 3.85 -22.60 -10.31
N LEU A 287 3.03 -23.64 -10.38
CA LEU A 287 2.23 -24.11 -9.23
C LEU A 287 3.11 -24.57 -8.06
N SER A 288 4.24 -25.27 -8.32
CA SER A 288 5.20 -25.59 -7.27
C SER A 288 5.86 -24.33 -6.70
N LEU A 289 6.25 -23.39 -7.55
CA LEU A 289 6.84 -22.11 -7.11
C LEU A 289 5.85 -21.27 -6.30
N SER A 290 4.55 -21.30 -6.60
CA SER A 290 3.54 -20.53 -5.84
C SER A 290 3.41 -20.94 -4.37
N GLN A 291 3.87 -22.15 -4.00
CA GLN A 291 3.94 -22.59 -2.60
C GLN A 291 5.05 -21.91 -1.78
N GLY A 292 5.89 -21.07 -2.41
CA GLY A 292 6.99 -20.37 -1.77
C GLY A 292 8.22 -21.26 -1.52
N GLY A 293 9.29 -20.68 -1.03
CA GLY A 293 10.42 -21.40 -0.47
C GLY A 293 10.16 -21.88 0.96
N ILE A 294 11.17 -22.16 1.73
CA ILE A 294 11.08 -22.61 3.14
C ILE A 294 11.07 -21.38 4.06
N THR A 295 12.07 -20.51 3.92
CA THR A 295 12.20 -19.24 4.66
C THR A 295 12.20 -18.02 3.73
N VAL A 296 12.42 -18.20 2.42
CA VAL A 296 12.41 -17.13 1.42
C VAL A 296 11.23 -17.37 0.47
N ASN A 297 10.28 -16.47 0.46
CA ASN A 297 9.09 -16.61 -0.38
C ASN A 297 9.40 -16.41 -1.86
N THR A 298 8.57 -16.97 -2.73
CA THR A 298 8.54 -16.67 -4.17
C THR A 298 7.50 -15.59 -4.45
N ALA A 299 7.59 -14.95 -5.61
CA ALA A 299 6.66 -13.89 -5.99
C ALA A 299 5.31 -14.41 -6.53
N LEU A 300 5.14 -15.70 -6.77
CA LEU A 300 3.94 -16.28 -7.34
C LEU A 300 2.85 -16.50 -6.28
N VAL A 301 1.60 -16.46 -6.71
CA VAL A 301 0.39 -16.79 -5.94
C VAL A 301 -0.29 -17.99 -6.60
N PRO A 302 -0.92 -18.90 -5.85
CA PRO A 302 -1.74 -19.97 -6.42
C PRO A 302 -2.91 -19.43 -7.26
N PRO A 303 -3.56 -20.27 -8.08
CA PRO A 303 -4.75 -19.90 -8.84
C PRO A 303 -5.90 -19.39 -7.96
N ASP A 304 -6.90 -18.79 -8.60
CA ASP A 304 -8.12 -18.28 -7.96
C ASP A 304 -8.83 -19.36 -7.13
N ASN A 305 -9.35 -18.95 -5.97
CA ASN A 305 -10.11 -19.80 -5.04
C ASN A 305 -9.34 -20.99 -4.47
N ASP A 306 -8.02 -21.02 -4.62
CA ASP A 306 -7.17 -22.05 -4.05
C ASP A 306 -7.03 -21.85 -2.53
N VAL A 307 -7.30 -22.88 -1.76
CA VAL A 307 -7.09 -22.93 -0.32
C VAL A 307 -5.87 -23.77 -0.02
N GLY A 308 -4.84 -23.16 0.56
CA GLY A 308 -3.61 -23.83 0.97
C GLY A 308 -3.52 -23.98 2.48
N PHE A 309 -3.06 -25.12 2.92
CA PHE A 309 -2.80 -25.41 4.33
C PHE A 309 -1.38 -25.95 4.49
N MET A 310 -0.63 -25.39 5.44
CA MET A 310 0.73 -25.82 5.77
C MET A 310 0.80 -26.24 7.23
N LEU A 311 1.43 -27.38 7.48
CA LEU A 311 1.84 -27.83 8.81
C LEU A 311 3.33 -28.16 8.79
N GLY A 312 4.06 -27.61 9.73
CA GLY A 312 5.49 -27.85 9.89
C GLY A 312 5.90 -28.14 11.32
N ASN A 313 6.91 -28.98 11.46
CA ASN A 313 7.55 -29.28 12.73
C ASN A 313 9.06 -29.44 12.53
N ASP A 314 9.87 -29.06 13.51
CA ASP A 314 11.29 -29.37 13.54
C ASP A 314 11.66 -30.25 14.76
N LEU A 315 12.87 -30.81 14.73
CA LEU A 315 13.33 -31.70 15.79
C LEU A 315 13.50 -31.03 17.15
N ASN A 316 13.51 -29.69 17.20
CA ASN A 316 13.59 -28.93 18.44
C ASN A 316 12.21 -28.60 19.01
N GLY A 317 11.14 -29.18 18.45
CA GLY A 317 9.77 -29.01 18.92
C GLY A 317 9.12 -27.70 18.49
N ASN A 318 9.67 -27.01 17.48
CA ASN A 318 8.98 -25.85 16.91
C ASN A 318 7.87 -26.34 15.98
N ILE A 319 6.68 -25.79 16.16
CA ILE A 319 5.50 -26.11 15.35
C ILE A 319 5.09 -24.86 14.60
N SER A 320 4.74 -25.03 13.33
CA SER A 320 4.21 -23.95 12.50
C SER A 320 3.01 -24.42 11.70
N GLY A 321 2.04 -23.53 11.52
CA GLY A 321 0.88 -23.75 10.68
C GLY A 321 0.53 -22.50 9.91
N ALA A 322 0.05 -22.66 8.69
CA ALA A 322 -0.46 -21.56 7.90
C ALA A 322 -1.72 -21.99 7.13
N LEU A 323 -2.61 -21.03 6.93
CA LEU A 323 -3.74 -21.10 6.03
C LEU A 323 -3.55 -20.01 4.98
N HIS A 324 -3.69 -20.37 3.73
CA HIS A 324 -3.61 -19.47 2.59
C HIS A 324 -4.91 -19.52 1.82
N TYR A 325 -5.38 -18.38 1.37
CA TYR A 325 -6.53 -18.29 0.48
C TYR A 325 -6.22 -17.35 -0.68
N SER A 326 -6.24 -17.87 -1.89
CA SER A 326 -6.07 -17.09 -3.12
C SER A 326 -7.40 -16.47 -3.53
N VAL A 327 -7.60 -15.19 -3.20
CA VAL A 327 -8.80 -14.43 -3.59
C VAL A 327 -8.88 -14.29 -5.10
N SER A 328 -7.72 -14.21 -5.74
CA SER A 328 -7.55 -14.19 -7.19
C SER A 328 -6.13 -14.68 -7.53
N ASN A 329 -5.84 -14.86 -8.80
CA ASN A 329 -4.51 -15.25 -9.28
C ASN A 329 -3.39 -14.24 -9.00
N ILE A 330 -3.70 -13.12 -8.34
CA ILE A 330 -2.75 -12.08 -7.97
C ILE A 330 -2.79 -11.72 -6.49
N LEU A 331 -3.83 -12.10 -5.75
CA LEU A 331 -4.00 -11.76 -4.33
C LEU A 331 -4.21 -13.02 -3.50
N GLN A 332 -3.31 -13.27 -2.57
CA GLN A 332 -3.39 -14.31 -1.56
C GLN A 332 -3.48 -13.68 -0.18
N LEU A 333 -4.37 -14.17 0.65
CA LEU A 333 -4.45 -13.85 2.08
C LEU A 333 -3.82 -14.98 2.89
N ASP A 334 -3.14 -14.62 3.97
CA ASP A 334 -2.38 -15.55 4.81
C ASP A 334 -2.78 -15.40 6.28
N LEU A 335 -2.99 -16.53 6.95
CA LEU A 335 -3.02 -16.63 8.39
C LEU A 335 -1.92 -17.60 8.83
N PHE A 336 -1.04 -17.17 9.72
CA PHE A 336 0.09 -17.97 10.17
C PHE A 336 0.16 -18.00 11.69
N SER A 337 0.57 -19.16 12.23
CA SER A 337 0.88 -19.32 13.65
C SER A 337 2.13 -20.18 13.80
N SER A 338 2.97 -19.85 14.75
CA SER A 338 4.13 -20.67 15.13
C SER A 338 4.37 -20.63 16.63
N SER A 339 4.94 -21.73 17.13
CA SER A 339 5.47 -21.85 18.48
C SER A 339 6.92 -22.27 18.39
N ARG A 340 7.80 -21.65 19.17
CA ARG A 340 9.22 -21.92 19.19
C ARG A 340 9.67 -22.32 20.59
N SER A 341 10.44 -23.40 20.68
CA SER A 341 11.03 -23.92 21.91
C SER A 341 12.14 -23.01 22.47
N SER A 342 12.45 -23.15 23.75
CA SER A 342 13.43 -22.36 24.50
C SER A 342 14.87 -22.84 24.40
N ASN A 343 15.13 -23.98 23.76
CA ASN A 343 16.40 -24.72 23.94
C ASN A 343 17.56 -24.29 23.01
N ASP A 344 17.40 -23.22 22.22
CA ASP A 344 18.39 -22.82 21.23
C ASP A 344 19.20 -21.60 21.66
N ASN A 345 20.53 -21.67 21.56
CA ASN A 345 21.39 -20.49 21.54
C ASN A 345 21.07 -19.66 20.29
N GLN A 346 20.49 -18.49 20.50
CA GLN A 346 19.98 -17.66 19.43
C GLN A 346 20.77 -16.37 19.34
N LYS A 347 21.18 -16.03 18.12
CA LYS A 347 21.70 -14.72 17.74
C LYS A 347 20.58 -13.90 17.13
N MET A 348 20.29 -12.76 17.70
CA MET A 348 19.22 -11.88 17.24
C MET A 348 19.55 -10.42 17.56
N PRO A 349 18.98 -9.45 16.84
CA PRO A 349 19.05 -8.04 17.21
C PRO A 349 18.58 -7.80 18.65
N GLU A 350 19.21 -6.85 19.34
CA GLU A 350 18.94 -6.56 20.76
C GLU A 350 17.46 -6.28 21.05
N SER A 351 16.81 -5.56 20.15
CA SER A 351 15.37 -5.27 20.22
C SER A 351 14.46 -6.50 20.17
N LEU A 352 14.99 -7.65 19.71
CA LEU A 352 14.29 -8.94 19.67
C LEU A 352 14.66 -9.87 20.83
N TYR A 353 15.51 -9.46 21.78
CA TYR A 353 15.94 -10.30 22.91
C TYR A 353 14.78 -10.81 23.79
N PHE A 354 13.64 -10.14 23.77
CA PHE A 354 12.45 -10.65 24.44
C PHE A 354 11.93 -11.98 23.87
N LEU A 355 12.38 -12.37 22.66
CA LEU A 355 12.09 -13.66 22.02
C LEU A 355 13.08 -14.75 22.37
N LYS A 356 14.16 -14.43 23.09
CA LYS A 356 15.10 -15.41 23.61
C LYS A 356 14.35 -16.35 24.57
N ASN A 357 14.68 -17.62 24.56
CA ASN A 357 14.05 -18.64 25.39
C ASN A 357 12.59 -19.01 25.01
N GLY A 358 12.31 -18.98 23.74
CA GLY A 358 11.03 -19.42 23.18
C GLY A 358 10.05 -18.28 22.91
N SER A 359 9.18 -18.53 21.99
CA SER A 359 8.13 -17.55 21.62
C SER A 359 6.97 -18.23 20.90
N SER A 360 5.82 -17.61 20.99
CA SER A 360 4.69 -17.87 20.09
C SER A 360 4.45 -16.66 19.19
N ASN A 361 4.06 -16.91 17.98
CA ASN A 361 3.79 -15.89 16.97
C ASN A 361 2.51 -16.22 16.22
N TRP A 362 1.73 -15.21 15.89
CA TRP A 362 0.66 -15.32 14.91
C TRP A 362 0.61 -14.04 14.07
N ASN A 363 0.25 -14.18 12.83
CA ASN A 363 0.05 -13.04 11.94
C ASN A 363 -1.09 -13.29 10.95
N ILE A 364 -1.61 -12.20 10.43
CA ILE A 364 -2.46 -12.14 9.26
C ILE A 364 -1.78 -11.25 8.24
N GLY A 365 -1.81 -11.66 6.99
CA GLY A 365 -1.14 -10.93 5.92
C GLY A 365 -1.78 -11.16 4.57
N GLY A 366 -1.19 -10.55 3.57
CA GLY A 366 -1.56 -10.75 2.18
C GLY A 366 -0.36 -10.54 1.26
N LYS A 367 -0.35 -11.29 0.18
CA LYS A 367 0.64 -11.22 -0.91
C LYS A 367 -0.04 -10.82 -2.20
N LEU A 368 0.53 -9.84 -2.89
CA LEU A 368 0.00 -9.23 -4.09
C LEU A 368 1.01 -9.29 -5.23
N VAL A 369 0.66 -9.95 -6.34
CA VAL A 369 1.49 -10.03 -7.55
C VAL A 369 1.29 -8.77 -8.38
N ALA A 370 2.36 -8.01 -8.56
CA ALA A 370 2.38 -6.78 -9.34
C ALA A 370 2.91 -7.01 -10.77
N LEU A 371 3.88 -7.91 -10.94
CA LEU A 371 4.53 -8.20 -12.21
C LEU A 371 4.50 -9.71 -12.48
N SER A 372 4.22 -10.10 -13.73
CA SER A 372 4.10 -11.49 -14.13
C SER A 372 4.63 -11.74 -15.55
N PRO A 373 5.44 -12.78 -15.79
CA PRO A 373 5.82 -13.20 -17.13
C PRO A 373 4.62 -13.57 -18.01
N LEU A 374 3.54 -14.03 -17.43
CA LEU A 374 2.29 -14.31 -18.13
C LEU A 374 1.64 -13.06 -18.74
N ARG A 375 2.12 -11.90 -18.32
CA ARG A 375 1.68 -10.56 -18.79
C ARG A 375 2.81 -9.77 -19.46
N GLY A 376 3.88 -10.45 -19.87
CA GLY A 376 5.00 -9.85 -20.61
C GLY A 376 6.11 -9.23 -19.76
N SER A 377 6.07 -9.35 -18.42
CA SER A 377 7.18 -8.95 -17.58
C SER A 377 8.32 -9.98 -17.63
N PRO A 378 9.60 -9.58 -17.49
CA PRO A 378 10.73 -10.51 -17.56
C PRO A 378 10.89 -11.38 -16.30
N PHE A 379 10.12 -11.12 -15.23
CA PHE A 379 10.16 -11.82 -13.95
C PHE A 379 8.83 -11.65 -13.20
N TRP A 380 8.62 -12.48 -12.19
CA TRP A 380 7.54 -12.29 -11.22
C TRP A 380 7.96 -11.28 -10.15
N GLY A 381 7.09 -10.32 -9.85
CA GLY A 381 7.27 -9.33 -8.80
C GLY A 381 6.03 -9.24 -7.92
N SER A 382 6.21 -9.32 -6.60
CA SER A 382 5.10 -9.20 -5.65
C SER A 382 5.52 -8.49 -4.37
N GLY A 383 4.54 -7.97 -3.64
CA GLY A 383 4.68 -7.44 -2.30
C GLY A 383 3.87 -8.27 -1.30
N ARG A 384 4.40 -8.47 -0.09
CA ARG A 384 3.68 -9.06 1.02
C ARG A 384 3.72 -8.12 2.21
N LEU A 385 2.57 -7.97 2.86
CA LEU A 385 2.42 -7.26 4.12
C LEU A 385 1.77 -8.20 5.12
N SER A 386 2.26 -8.21 6.35
CA SER A 386 1.59 -8.89 7.46
C SER A 386 1.66 -8.06 8.73
N ILE A 387 0.65 -8.23 9.56
CA ILE A 387 0.60 -7.70 10.92
C ILE A 387 0.39 -8.85 11.88
N GLY A 388 1.03 -8.80 13.02
CA GLY A 388 0.96 -9.91 13.95
C GLY A 388 1.33 -9.52 15.37
N ARG A 389 1.32 -10.54 16.21
CA ARG A 389 1.75 -10.43 17.59
C ARG A 389 2.70 -11.57 17.89
N THR A 390 3.81 -11.24 18.51
CA THR A 390 4.76 -12.21 19.03
C THR A 390 4.82 -12.08 20.55
N LYS A 391 4.85 -13.22 21.25
CA LYS A 391 4.92 -13.31 22.71
C LYS A 391 6.15 -14.11 23.08
N GLY A 392 7.07 -13.51 23.81
CA GLY A 392 8.21 -14.21 24.40
C GLY A 392 7.85 -14.88 25.73
N ASN A 393 8.62 -15.90 26.12
CA ASN A 393 8.45 -16.58 27.41
C ASN A 393 8.97 -15.76 28.59
N LEU A 394 9.89 -14.82 28.36
CA LEU A 394 10.37 -13.88 29.38
C LEU A 394 9.30 -12.80 29.62
N ASN A 395 8.78 -12.71 30.83
CA ASN A 395 7.82 -11.71 31.33
C ASN A 395 6.45 -11.67 30.65
N GLY A 396 6.07 -12.64 29.83
CA GLY A 396 4.73 -12.75 29.25
C GLY A 396 4.31 -11.59 28.33
N SER A 397 5.20 -10.62 28.06
CA SER A 397 4.90 -9.44 27.25
C SER A 397 4.84 -9.77 25.76
N GLY A 398 3.66 -9.63 25.17
CA GLY A 398 3.51 -9.74 23.72
C GLY A 398 3.76 -8.39 23.04
N ARG A 399 4.48 -8.39 21.92
CA ARG A 399 4.69 -7.20 21.09
C ARG A 399 3.97 -7.36 19.76
N LYS A 400 3.33 -6.29 19.30
CA LYS A 400 2.77 -6.21 17.95
C LYS A 400 3.90 -5.90 16.97
N TYR A 401 3.79 -6.44 15.77
CA TYR A 401 4.72 -6.15 14.69
C TYR A 401 4.02 -5.97 13.35
N ALA A 402 4.67 -5.29 12.44
CA ALA A 402 4.36 -5.28 11.02
C ALA A 402 5.57 -5.81 10.25
N PHE A 403 5.32 -6.58 9.21
CA PHE A 403 6.35 -7.15 8.34
C PHE A 403 5.99 -6.86 6.90
N ALA A 404 6.96 -6.42 6.11
CA ALA A 404 6.84 -6.17 4.68
C ALA A 404 7.96 -6.90 3.93
N GLU A 405 7.63 -7.47 2.78
CA GLU A 405 8.56 -8.16 1.91
C GLU A 405 8.23 -7.83 0.45
N ILE A 406 9.25 -7.42 -0.31
CA ILE A 406 9.16 -7.31 -1.77
C ILE A 406 9.84 -8.56 -2.34
N MET A 407 9.17 -9.27 -3.21
CA MET A 407 9.65 -10.53 -3.76
C MET A 407 9.87 -10.41 -5.26
N LYS A 408 11.04 -10.83 -5.71
CA LYS A 408 11.35 -11.00 -7.13
C LYS A 408 11.71 -12.45 -7.38
N THR A 409 10.97 -13.11 -8.26
CA THR A 409 11.26 -14.47 -8.75
C THR A 409 11.56 -14.41 -10.23
N TRP A 410 12.74 -14.87 -10.61
CA TRP A 410 13.18 -14.97 -11.99
C TRP A 410 13.37 -16.43 -12.39
N GLU A 411 12.58 -16.91 -13.33
CA GLU A 411 12.72 -18.23 -13.94
C GLU A 411 13.90 -18.19 -14.95
N ALA A 412 15.14 -18.38 -14.43
CA ALA A 412 16.36 -18.30 -15.23
C ALA A 412 16.44 -19.45 -16.25
N SER A 413 15.77 -20.57 -15.98
CA SER A 413 15.57 -21.69 -16.89
C SER A 413 14.30 -22.47 -16.50
N PRO A 414 13.81 -23.41 -17.32
CA PRO A 414 12.68 -24.27 -16.95
C PRO A 414 12.88 -25.04 -15.63
N LYS A 415 14.14 -25.23 -15.21
CA LYS A 415 14.48 -25.98 -13.99
C LYS A 415 14.96 -25.10 -12.83
N ILE A 416 15.32 -23.84 -13.06
CA ILE A 416 15.93 -22.95 -12.06
C ILE A 416 15.16 -21.66 -11.96
N ALA A 417 14.66 -21.36 -10.75
CA ALA A 417 14.12 -20.05 -10.40
C ALA A 417 14.96 -19.45 -9.28
N LEU A 418 15.28 -18.15 -9.40
CA LEU A 418 16.05 -17.39 -8.43
C LEU A 418 15.17 -16.35 -7.76
N ASN A 419 15.31 -16.18 -6.45
CA ASN A 419 14.52 -15.27 -5.65
C ASN A 419 15.40 -14.27 -4.90
N ILE A 420 14.97 -13.02 -4.86
CA ILE A 420 15.61 -11.94 -4.09
C ILE A 420 14.51 -11.16 -3.38
N ASN A 421 14.57 -11.09 -2.05
CA ASN A 421 13.49 -10.56 -1.22
C ASN A 421 14.02 -9.54 -0.20
N PRO A 422 14.02 -8.24 -0.49
CA PRO A 422 14.14 -7.19 0.53
C PRO A 422 13.01 -7.29 1.55
N LYS A 423 13.36 -7.16 2.84
CA LYS A 423 12.46 -7.36 3.97
C LYS A 423 12.57 -6.22 4.97
N LEU A 424 11.44 -5.86 5.57
CA LEU A 424 11.34 -4.88 6.63
C LEU A 424 10.44 -5.44 7.74
N ALA A 425 10.90 -5.40 8.98
CA ALA A 425 10.06 -5.65 10.13
C ALA A 425 10.09 -4.46 11.08
N ILE A 426 8.93 -4.10 11.62
CA ILE A 426 8.74 -3.01 12.58
C ILE A 426 8.16 -3.62 13.85
N VAL A 427 8.88 -3.48 14.98
CA VAL A 427 8.46 -3.97 16.29
C VAL A 427 8.52 -2.82 17.29
N GLY A 428 7.37 -2.26 17.62
CA GLY A 428 7.31 -1.02 18.40
C GLY A 428 7.93 0.14 17.63
N LEU A 429 9.04 0.70 18.11
CA LEU A 429 9.80 1.77 17.46
C LEU A 429 11.02 1.26 16.67
N ASP A 430 11.34 -0.03 16.76
CA ASP A 430 12.51 -0.62 16.16
C ASP A 430 12.22 -1.10 14.73
N HIS A 431 13.18 -0.86 13.83
CA HIS A 431 13.12 -1.26 12.43
C HIS A 431 14.23 -2.26 12.13
N HIS A 432 13.88 -3.39 11.52
CA HIS A 432 14.79 -4.43 11.09
C HIS A 432 14.73 -4.57 9.59
N TYR A 433 15.88 -4.48 8.94
CA TYR A 433 16.01 -4.66 7.50
C TYR A 433 16.67 -6.00 7.22
N GLY A 434 16.25 -6.64 6.16
CA GLY A 434 16.83 -7.92 5.73
C GLY A 434 16.77 -8.10 4.23
N LEU A 435 17.54 -9.09 3.78
CA LEU A 435 17.58 -9.49 2.38
C LEU A 435 17.59 -11.02 2.30
N GLY A 436 16.58 -11.60 1.67
CA GLY A 436 16.48 -13.02 1.41
C GLY A 436 16.94 -13.37 0.00
N PHE A 437 17.66 -14.49 -0.13
CA PHE A 437 18.04 -15.09 -1.40
C PHE A 437 17.64 -16.55 -1.40
N SER A 438 17.12 -17.06 -2.51
CA SER A 438 16.93 -18.48 -2.69
C SER A 438 17.02 -18.90 -4.15
N ALA A 439 17.23 -20.18 -4.35
CA ALA A 439 17.06 -20.83 -5.64
C ALA A 439 16.08 -22.01 -5.49
N ASN A 440 15.20 -22.16 -6.46
CA ASN A 440 14.35 -23.32 -6.61
C ASN A 440 14.87 -24.13 -7.80
N ILE A 441 15.49 -25.27 -7.53
CA ILE A 441 16.19 -26.09 -8.53
C ILE A 441 15.44 -27.41 -8.70
N GLN A 442 14.79 -27.58 -9.83
CA GLN A 442 14.11 -28.85 -10.15
C GLN A 442 15.13 -29.92 -10.55
N VAL A 443 15.45 -30.83 -9.63
CA VAL A 443 16.41 -31.90 -9.83
C VAL A 443 15.76 -33.14 -10.52
N ALA A 444 14.47 -33.32 -10.34
CA ALA A 444 13.66 -34.34 -11.03
C ALA A 444 12.20 -33.84 -11.21
N PRO A 445 11.34 -34.48 -11.99
CA PRO A 445 9.98 -33.97 -12.27
C PRO A 445 9.13 -33.64 -11.04
N LYS A 446 9.33 -34.35 -9.93
CA LYS A 446 8.62 -34.17 -8.66
C LYS A 446 9.51 -33.69 -7.51
N TRP A 447 10.80 -33.43 -7.76
CA TRP A 447 11.78 -33.10 -6.73
C TRP A 447 12.44 -31.77 -7.00
N GLU A 448 12.50 -30.93 -5.98
CA GLU A 448 13.08 -29.61 -6.01
C GLU A 448 14.02 -29.40 -4.84
N LEU A 449 15.27 -28.95 -5.11
CA LEU A 449 16.25 -28.52 -4.12
C LEU A 449 16.08 -27.00 -3.90
N ILE A 450 16.02 -26.57 -2.64
CA ILE A 450 15.74 -25.20 -2.25
C ILE A 450 16.81 -24.70 -1.26
N PRO A 451 17.98 -24.23 -1.74
CA PRO A 451 18.93 -23.49 -0.92
C PRO A 451 18.48 -22.04 -0.71
N GLU A 452 18.58 -21.55 0.53
CA GLU A 452 18.15 -20.22 0.94
C GLU A 452 19.12 -19.57 1.91
N ALA A 453 19.19 -18.25 1.89
CA ALA A 453 19.92 -17.45 2.86
C ALA A 453 19.15 -16.18 3.19
N ASN A 454 19.13 -15.77 4.46
CA ASN A 454 18.63 -14.48 4.90
C ASN A 454 19.75 -13.70 5.59
N LEU A 455 19.94 -12.48 5.16
CA LEU A 455 20.85 -11.51 5.75
C LEU A 455 20.05 -10.49 6.54
N THR A 456 20.37 -10.29 7.80
CA THR A 456 19.79 -9.22 8.63
C THR A 456 20.75 -8.05 8.66
N LEU A 457 20.30 -6.89 8.24
CA LEU A 457 21.06 -5.65 8.23
C LEU A 457 20.82 -4.93 9.57
N ALA A 458 21.75 -5.02 10.49
CA ALA A 458 21.65 -4.38 11.80
C ALA A 458 22.26 -2.99 11.81
N LYS A 459 21.64 -2.06 12.54
CA LYS A 459 22.10 -0.68 12.70
C LYS A 459 23.45 -0.56 13.44
N ASN A 460 23.88 -1.58 14.17
CA ASN A 460 25.05 -1.57 15.06
C ASN A 460 26.06 -2.69 14.72
N ASN A 461 26.49 -2.83 13.48
CA ASN A 461 27.56 -3.75 13.02
C ASN A 461 27.41 -5.26 13.35
N THR A 462 26.30 -5.73 13.86
CA THR A 462 26.02 -7.14 14.07
C THR A 462 25.11 -7.65 12.95
N SER A 463 25.64 -7.73 11.73
CA SER A 463 24.95 -8.44 10.65
C SER A 463 24.83 -9.91 11.04
N GLN A 464 23.63 -10.43 10.98
CA GLN A 464 23.36 -11.84 11.24
C GLN A 464 22.85 -12.47 9.96
N SER A 465 23.25 -13.69 9.72
CA SER A 465 22.77 -14.47 8.59
C SER A 465 22.26 -15.81 9.07
N ASN A 466 21.25 -16.30 8.42
CA ASN A 466 20.82 -17.69 8.55
C ASN A 466 20.73 -18.32 7.17
N ALA A 467 20.86 -19.62 7.14
CA ALA A 467 20.79 -20.42 5.93
C ALA A 467 19.80 -21.57 6.11
N THR A 468 19.19 -21.95 5.01
CA THR A 468 18.28 -23.09 4.94
C THR A 468 18.59 -23.88 3.69
N ILE A 469 18.60 -25.17 3.79
CA ILE A 469 18.62 -26.08 2.64
C ILE A 469 17.45 -27.04 2.78
N GLY A 470 16.65 -27.15 1.75
CA GLY A 470 15.50 -28.04 1.75
C GLY A 470 15.34 -28.80 0.45
N MET A 471 14.58 -29.88 0.56
CA MET A 471 14.16 -30.69 -0.58
C MET A 471 12.64 -30.83 -0.52
N ARG A 472 11.98 -30.43 -1.60
CA ARG A 472 10.54 -30.56 -1.79
C ARG A 472 10.24 -31.76 -2.67
N TRP A 473 9.30 -32.57 -2.22
CA TRP A 473 8.66 -33.61 -3.01
C TRP A 473 7.21 -33.24 -3.31
N SER A 474 6.88 -32.97 -4.56
CA SER A 474 5.51 -32.73 -5.03
C SER A 474 4.87 -34.08 -5.37
N ALA A 475 4.22 -34.70 -4.39
CA ALA A 475 3.58 -36.00 -4.54
C ALA A 475 2.42 -35.93 -5.56
N SER A 476 1.62 -34.85 -5.48
CA SER A 476 0.52 -34.52 -6.40
C SER A 476 0.43 -32.99 -6.57
N PRO A 477 -0.41 -32.46 -7.47
CA PRO A 477 -0.68 -31.02 -7.55
C PRO A 477 -1.22 -30.42 -6.25
N SER A 478 -1.88 -31.24 -5.40
CA SER A 478 -2.47 -30.83 -4.13
C SER A 478 -1.62 -31.11 -2.89
N LEU A 479 -0.52 -31.87 -3.01
CA LEU A 479 0.29 -32.28 -1.86
C LEU A 479 1.77 -32.15 -2.16
N SER A 480 2.47 -31.36 -1.35
CA SER A 480 3.92 -31.28 -1.31
C SER A 480 4.46 -31.54 0.11
N ILE A 481 5.61 -32.17 0.19
CA ILE A 481 6.33 -32.43 1.42
C ILE A 481 7.72 -31.85 1.31
N ASP A 482 8.11 -31.01 2.25
CA ASP A 482 9.46 -30.46 2.36
C ASP A 482 10.19 -31.10 3.55
N ILE A 483 11.45 -31.46 3.35
CA ILE A 483 12.41 -31.80 4.41
C ILE A 483 13.51 -30.76 4.34
N TYR A 484 13.90 -30.18 5.48
CA TYR A 484 14.87 -29.10 5.49
C TYR A 484 15.78 -29.12 6.72
N GLY A 485 16.98 -28.53 6.55
CA GLY A 485 17.85 -28.10 7.62
C GLY A 485 17.98 -26.57 7.62
N SER A 486 17.77 -25.93 8.75
CA SER A 486 17.74 -24.46 8.85
C SER A 486 18.40 -23.94 10.11
N THR A 487 19.12 -22.82 9.98
CA THR A 487 19.60 -22.02 11.11
C THR A 487 18.71 -20.78 11.37
N ALA A 488 17.59 -20.61 10.66
CA ALA A 488 16.64 -19.52 10.92
C ALA A 488 15.82 -19.76 12.20
N GLY A 489 15.49 -18.72 12.94
CA GLY A 489 14.72 -18.83 14.18
C GLY A 489 13.28 -19.32 14.00
N SER A 490 12.66 -19.06 12.86
CA SER A 490 11.36 -19.59 12.42
C SER A 490 11.28 -19.45 10.91
N LEU A 491 10.33 -20.14 10.28
CA LEU A 491 10.20 -20.18 8.83
C LEU A 491 9.63 -18.90 8.22
N ILE A 492 8.86 -18.12 8.98
CA ILE A 492 8.10 -16.96 8.45
C ILE A 492 8.32 -15.72 9.31
N ASP A 493 8.27 -14.54 8.68
CA ASP A 493 8.30 -13.20 9.25
C ASP A 493 9.49 -12.96 10.19
N MET A 494 9.23 -12.65 11.47
CA MET A 494 10.24 -12.29 12.45
C MET A 494 11.32 -13.36 12.65
N GLY A 495 10.98 -14.62 12.45
CA GLY A 495 11.93 -15.72 12.58
C GLY A 495 13.07 -15.70 11.56
N GLN A 496 12.85 -15.06 10.41
CA GLN A 496 13.87 -14.93 9.35
C GLN A 496 14.98 -13.92 9.72
N PHE A 497 14.77 -13.06 10.73
CA PHE A 497 15.77 -12.14 11.29
C PHE A 497 16.59 -12.73 12.45
N ILE A 498 16.30 -13.96 12.84
CA ILE A 498 16.92 -14.64 13.97
C ILE A 498 17.77 -15.80 13.44
N SER A 499 18.98 -15.94 13.94
CA SER A 499 19.87 -17.05 13.63
C SER A 499 20.07 -17.95 14.87
N THR A 500 20.20 -19.25 14.65
CA THR A 500 20.56 -20.25 15.67
C THR A 500 21.94 -20.81 15.37
N ASP A 501 22.72 -21.13 16.41
CA ASP A 501 24.06 -21.70 16.24
C ASP A 501 24.03 -23.16 15.75
N GLN A 502 22.87 -23.81 15.86
CA GLN A 502 22.71 -25.21 15.44
C GLN A 502 21.74 -25.29 14.25
N VAL A 503 22.05 -26.20 13.34
CA VAL A 503 21.15 -26.57 12.25
C VAL A 503 19.99 -27.37 12.83
N ARG A 504 18.78 -26.93 12.58
CA ARG A 504 17.53 -27.60 12.97
C ARG A 504 16.97 -28.33 11.76
N TRP A 505 16.77 -29.63 11.89
CA TRP A 505 16.14 -30.43 10.86
C TRP A 505 14.63 -30.46 11.11
N GLY A 506 13.86 -30.32 10.06
CA GLY A 506 12.39 -30.30 10.14
C GLY A 506 11.74 -30.76 8.86
N GLY A 507 10.43 -30.90 8.95
CA GLY A 507 9.57 -31.20 7.82
C GLY A 507 8.32 -30.36 7.83
N ARG A 508 7.74 -30.15 6.66
CA ARG A 508 6.42 -29.52 6.53
C ARG A 508 5.64 -30.16 5.39
N MET A 509 4.35 -30.17 5.56
CA MET A 509 3.38 -30.60 4.55
C MET A 509 2.59 -29.40 4.06
N LEU A 510 2.38 -29.32 2.77
CA LEU A 510 1.59 -28.29 2.10
C LEU A 510 0.48 -28.98 1.32
N PHE A 511 -0.74 -28.64 1.68
CA PHE A 511 -1.97 -29.11 1.04
C PHE A 511 -2.62 -27.98 0.25
N ARG A 512 -3.27 -28.30 -0.87
CA ARG A 512 -4.04 -27.37 -1.70
C ARG A 512 -5.35 -28.02 -2.12
N PHE A 513 -6.41 -27.21 -2.12
CA PHE A 513 -7.76 -27.65 -2.44
C PHE A 513 -8.42 -26.71 -3.42
#